data_747b4301273e36f3ace80eb34a7af299
#
_entry.id   747b4301273e36f3ace80eb34a7af299
#
_cell.length_a   1.000
_cell.length_b   1.000
_cell.length_c   1.000
_cell.angle_alpha   90.00
_cell.angle_beta   90.00
_cell.angle_gamma   90.00
#
_symmetry.space_group_name_H-M   'P 1'
#
loop_
_entity.id
_entity.type
_entity.pdbx_description
1 polymer ?
#
loop_
_entity_poly.entity_id
_entity_poly.type
_entity_poly.pdbx_seq_one_letter_code
_entity_poly.pdbx_strand_id
1 'polypeptide(L)'
;MKNVYYGAFRRIFGCTLIELKCESHISSKILNELSQKNIYFWGTTPLENGGISLYGSVFSASEIIETAESLGVETSVLKRIGLPFVFERYKRRYGIFIGLVLAWAIMFLSSLTIWEVKVASRSGEDEKKICTLLKEC
;
A
#
# COMPACT_ATOMS: atom_id res chain seq x y z
N MET A 1 -8.74 14.42 -17.01
CA MET A 1 -9.22 13.30 -16.15
C MET A 1 -8.22 12.16 -15.95
N LYS A 2 -7.06 12.07 -16.62
CA LYS A 2 -6.06 10.99 -16.43
C LYS A 2 -5.24 11.06 -15.12
N ASN A 3 -5.14 12.20 -14.48
CA ASN A 3 -4.22 12.39 -13.32
C ASN A 3 -4.72 11.81 -11.98
N VAL A 4 -6.01 11.55 -11.82
CA VAL A 4 -6.56 11.06 -10.54
C VAL A 4 -6.24 9.58 -10.31
N TYR A 5 -6.29 8.76 -11.36
CA TYR A 5 -5.97 7.32 -11.29
C TYR A 5 -4.49 7.06 -10.96
N TYR A 6 -3.58 7.87 -11.49
CA TYR A 6 -2.15 7.76 -11.19
C TYR A 6 -1.82 8.06 -9.71
N GLY A 7 -2.58 8.98 -9.08
CA GLY A 7 -2.38 9.31 -7.66
C GLY A 7 -2.79 8.16 -6.72
N ALA A 8 -3.88 7.45 -7.01
CA ALA A 8 -4.33 6.31 -6.22
C ALA A 8 -3.40 5.11 -6.37
N PHE A 9 -2.95 4.81 -7.59
CA PHE A 9 -2.01 3.74 -7.89
C PHE A 9 -0.66 3.93 -7.18
N ARG A 10 -0.16 5.17 -7.13
CA ARG A 10 1.05 5.56 -6.39
C ARG A 10 0.97 5.27 -4.89
N ARG A 11 -0.19 5.47 -4.28
CA ARG A 11 -0.38 5.22 -2.84
C ARG A 11 -0.39 3.73 -2.51
N ILE A 12 -0.86 2.89 -3.42
CA ILE A 12 -0.99 1.45 -3.21
C ILE A 12 0.34 0.75 -3.47
N PHE A 13 0.94 0.95 -4.64
CA PHE A 13 2.12 0.20 -5.06
C PHE A 13 3.45 0.78 -4.57
N GLY A 14 3.44 2.01 -4.07
CA GLY A 14 4.63 2.71 -3.61
C GLY A 14 5.44 3.33 -4.75
N CYS A 15 5.96 4.53 -4.47
CA CYS A 15 6.87 5.22 -5.35
C CYS A 15 7.96 5.92 -4.54
N THR A 16 9.11 6.07 -5.16
CA THR A 16 10.25 6.76 -4.60
C THR A 16 10.54 8.00 -5.45
N LEU A 17 10.65 9.16 -4.80
CA LEU A 17 11.11 10.38 -5.42
C LEU A 17 12.63 10.45 -5.27
N ILE A 18 13.32 10.44 -6.39
CA ILE A 18 14.77 10.47 -6.48
C ILE A 18 15.18 11.77 -7.11
N GLU A 19 16.11 12.46 -6.49
CA GLU A 19 16.77 13.64 -7.00
C GLU A 19 18.16 13.26 -7.49
N LEU A 20 18.47 13.64 -8.71
CA LEU A 20 19.76 13.44 -9.36
C LEU A 20 20.44 14.80 -9.49
N LYS A 21 21.50 14.99 -8.73
CA LYS A 21 22.29 16.22 -8.76
C LYS A 21 23.34 16.10 -9.84
N CYS A 22 23.08 16.65 -11.00
CA CYS A 22 23.98 16.60 -12.15
C CYS A 22 23.85 17.87 -13.00
N GLU A 23 24.77 18.07 -13.89
CA GLU A 23 24.67 19.10 -14.91
C GLU A 23 23.61 18.72 -15.97
N SER A 24 23.00 19.71 -16.60
CA SER A 24 21.88 19.52 -17.53
C SER A 24 22.17 18.59 -18.70
N HIS A 25 23.41 18.56 -19.20
CA HIS A 25 23.80 17.65 -20.28
C HIS A 25 23.88 16.18 -19.83
N ILE A 26 24.25 15.92 -18.57
CA ILE A 26 24.32 14.59 -18.00
C ILE A 26 22.90 14.07 -17.71
N SER A 27 21.97 14.96 -17.34
CA SER A 27 20.57 14.62 -17.13
C SER A 27 19.94 13.92 -18.33
N SER A 28 20.18 14.44 -19.53
CA SER A 28 19.69 13.85 -20.79
C SER A 28 20.29 12.47 -21.05
N LYS A 29 21.57 12.29 -20.74
CA LYS A 29 22.26 11.01 -20.90
C LYS A 29 21.70 9.95 -19.96
N ILE A 30 21.43 10.32 -18.69
CA ILE A 30 20.82 9.41 -17.70
C ILE A 30 19.44 8.96 -18.16
N LEU A 31 18.58 9.91 -18.58
CA LEU A 31 17.23 9.57 -19.06
C LEU A 31 17.26 8.64 -20.26
N ASN A 32 18.21 8.83 -21.15
CA ASN A 32 18.40 7.96 -22.31
C ASN A 32 18.84 6.55 -21.91
N GLU A 33 19.80 6.42 -20.99
CA GLU A 33 20.22 5.13 -20.46
C GLU A 33 19.11 4.39 -19.70
N LEU A 34 18.36 5.09 -18.86
CA LEU A 34 17.20 4.51 -18.17
C LEU A 34 16.16 3.98 -19.16
N SER A 35 15.94 4.72 -20.25
CA SER A 35 15.03 4.31 -21.33
C SER A 35 15.56 3.10 -22.10
N GLN A 36 16.83 3.04 -22.40
CA GLN A 36 17.47 1.90 -23.07
C GLN A 36 17.43 0.62 -22.23
N LYS A 37 17.58 0.75 -20.92
CA LYS A 37 17.47 -0.37 -19.96
C LYS A 37 16.01 -0.75 -19.65
N ASN A 38 15.03 -0.10 -20.28
CA ASN A 38 13.59 -0.27 -20.01
C ASN A 38 13.21 -0.07 -18.53
N ILE A 39 13.93 0.77 -17.81
CA ILE A 39 13.64 1.11 -16.42
C ILE A 39 12.47 2.09 -16.39
N TYR A 40 11.42 1.73 -15.68
CA TYR A 40 10.20 2.55 -15.65
C TYR A 40 10.33 3.72 -14.66
N PHE A 41 10.24 4.92 -15.17
CA PHE A 41 10.22 6.17 -14.41
C PHE A 41 9.16 7.14 -14.96
N TRP A 42 8.77 8.14 -14.18
CA TRP A 42 7.79 9.15 -14.60
C TRP A 42 7.95 10.46 -13.82
N GLY A 43 7.28 11.51 -14.30
CA GLY A 43 7.18 12.80 -13.60
C GLY A 43 8.53 13.47 -13.41
N THR A 44 9.34 13.48 -14.46
CA THR A 44 10.62 14.19 -14.48
C THR A 44 10.40 15.70 -14.38
N THR A 45 11.03 16.32 -13.40
CA THR A 45 11.02 17.79 -13.22
C THR A 45 12.45 18.28 -13.12
N PRO A 46 12.83 19.29 -13.93
CA PRO A 46 14.15 19.90 -13.82
C PRO A 46 14.27 20.69 -12.52
N LEU A 47 15.43 20.63 -11.89
CA LEU A 47 15.79 21.45 -10.74
C LEU A 47 16.53 22.71 -11.19
N GLU A 48 16.41 23.78 -10.40
CA GLU A 48 17.09 25.05 -10.64
C GLU A 48 18.63 24.92 -10.72
N ASN A 49 19.19 23.92 -10.07
CA ASN A 49 20.63 23.62 -10.04
C ASN A 49 21.10 22.72 -11.19
N GLY A 50 20.32 22.55 -12.25
CA GLY A 50 20.66 21.73 -13.42
C GLY A 50 20.36 20.24 -13.26
N GLY A 51 20.07 19.77 -12.05
CA GLY A 51 19.66 18.38 -11.77
C GLY A 51 18.23 18.09 -12.20
N ILE A 52 17.83 16.82 -12.05
CA ILE A 52 16.47 16.37 -12.31
C ILE A 52 15.91 15.60 -11.11
N SER A 53 14.63 15.77 -10.84
CA SER A 53 13.91 14.88 -9.96
C SER A 53 12.97 14.00 -10.78
N LEU A 54 12.89 12.74 -10.41
CA LEU A 54 12.03 11.76 -11.07
C LEU A 54 11.40 10.81 -10.06
N TYR A 55 10.27 10.25 -10.45
CA TYR A 55 9.61 9.21 -9.67
C TYR A 55 9.92 7.84 -10.27
N GLY A 56 10.37 6.92 -9.45
CA GLY A 56 10.52 5.51 -9.77
C GLY A 56 9.57 4.63 -8.96
N SER A 57 9.28 3.44 -9.47
CA SER A 57 8.65 2.37 -8.68
C SER A 57 9.61 1.94 -7.56
N VAL A 58 9.07 1.35 -6.49
CA VAL A 58 9.90 0.75 -5.43
C VAL A 58 10.92 -0.24 -5.98
N PHE A 59 10.51 -1.02 -6.99
CA PHE A 59 11.37 -2.02 -7.63
C PHE A 59 12.42 -1.40 -8.57
N SER A 60 12.07 -0.31 -9.28
CA SER A 60 12.99 0.36 -10.21
C SER A 60 13.92 1.35 -9.52
N ALA A 61 13.65 1.73 -8.28
CA ALA A 61 14.41 2.76 -7.58
C ALA A 61 15.90 2.39 -7.41
N SER A 62 16.19 1.12 -7.08
CA SER A 62 17.56 0.63 -6.93
C SER A 62 18.33 0.67 -8.26
N GLU A 63 17.69 0.27 -9.36
CA GLU A 63 18.28 0.28 -10.68
C GLU A 63 18.53 1.70 -11.20
N ILE A 64 17.63 2.64 -10.87
CA ILE A 64 17.80 4.06 -11.19
C ILE A 64 19.02 4.63 -10.47
N ILE A 65 19.15 4.33 -9.17
CA ILE A 65 20.27 4.80 -8.36
C ILE A 65 21.58 4.20 -8.88
N GLU A 66 21.65 2.90 -9.11
CA GLU A 66 22.83 2.21 -9.61
C GLU A 66 23.27 2.75 -10.99
N THR A 67 22.30 2.99 -11.88
CA THR A 67 22.59 3.57 -13.20
C THR A 67 23.13 5.00 -13.09
N ALA A 68 22.59 5.81 -12.20
CA ALA A 68 23.06 7.17 -11.99
C ALA A 68 24.44 7.22 -11.34
N GLU A 69 24.70 6.35 -10.36
CA GLU A 69 26.01 6.22 -9.70
C GLU A 69 27.09 5.73 -10.67
N SER A 70 26.76 4.83 -11.60
CA SER A 70 27.68 4.37 -12.65
C SER A 70 28.12 5.50 -13.60
N LEU A 71 27.33 6.54 -13.72
CA LEU A 71 27.63 7.76 -14.47
C LEU A 71 28.28 8.87 -13.61
N GLY A 72 28.61 8.58 -12.35
CA GLY A 72 29.25 9.51 -11.43
C GLY A 72 28.32 10.60 -10.89
N VAL A 73 27.01 10.36 -10.90
CA VAL A 73 26.00 11.33 -10.44
C VAL A 73 25.61 11.06 -9.00
N GLU A 74 25.60 12.14 -8.20
CA GLU A 74 25.13 12.07 -6.82
C GLU A 74 23.61 11.91 -6.77
N THR A 75 23.16 10.84 -6.15
CA THR A 75 21.74 10.53 -6.00
C THR A 75 21.24 10.82 -4.59
N SER A 76 20.06 11.42 -4.48
CA SER A 76 19.40 11.68 -3.21
C SER A 76 17.96 11.20 -3.24
N VAL A 77 17.60 10.32 -2.29
CA VAL A 77 16.23 9.85 -2.13
C VAL A 77 15.47 10.83 -1.25
N LEU A 78 14.64 11.67 -1.84
CA LEU A 78 13.89 12.69 -1.13
C LEU A 78 12.69 12.13 -0.36
N LYS A 79 11.91 11.24 -0.97
CA LYS A 79 10.67 10.77 -0.39
C LYS A 79 10.30 9.37 -0.87
N ARG A 80 9.93 8.54 0.08
CA ARG A 80 9.34 7.22 -0.18
C ARG A 80 7.86 7.27 0.18
N ILE A 81 6.99 6.95 -0.78
CA ILE A 81 5.53 7.04 -0.62
C ILE A 81 4.94 5.69 -1.00
N GLY A 82 4.01 5.17 -0.19
CA GLY A 82 3.23 3.97 -0.51
C GLY A 82 3.10 2.97 0.62
N LEU A 83 2.17 2.06 0.46
CA LEU A 83 1.85 1.02 1.45
C LEU A 83 3.04 0.14 1.85
N PRO A 84 3.97 -0.28 0.95
CA PRO A 84 5.10 -1.11 1.35
C PRO A 84 5.94 -0.46 2.45
N PHE A 85 6.18 0.85 2.36
CA PHE A 85 6.97 1.59 3.37
C PHE A 85 6.21 1.80 4.68
N VAL A 86 4.89 1.92 4.61
CA VAL A 86 4.02 1.94 5.79
C VAL A 86 4.07 0.57 6.48
N PHE A 87 3.97 -0.52 5.74
CA PHE A 87 4.05 -1.88 6.25
C PHE A 87 5.40 -2.16 6.93
N GLU A 88 6.49 -1.69 6.36
CA GLU A 88 7.84 -1.83 6.91
C GLU A 88 7.97 -1.10 8.26
N ARG A 89 7.35 0.07 8.38
CA ARG A 89 7.29 0.83 9.64
C ARG A 89 6.44 0.12 10.69
N TYR A 90 5.34 -0.54 10.30
CA TYR A 90 4.43 -1.26 11.20
C TYR A 90 4.88 -2.70 11.50
N LYS A 91 5.80 -3.27 10.71
CA LYS A 91 6.37 -4.62 10.92
C LYS A 91 6.98 -4.79 12.32
N ARG A 92 7.41 -3.72 12.96
CA ARG A 92 7.89 -3.72 14.36
C ARG A 92 6.78 -3.76 15.42
N ARG A 93 5.50 -3.58 15.03
CA ARG A 93 4.36 -3.56 15.95
C ARG A 93 3.40 -4.72 15.68
N TYR A 94 3.92 -5.94 15.77
CA TYR A 94 3.12 -7.18 15.59
C TYR A 94 1.89 -7.25 16.47
N GLY A 95 1.86 -6.55 17.63
CA GLY A 95 0.71 -6.51 18.53
C GLY A 95 -0.60 -6.05 17.87
N ILE A 96 -0.55 -5.14 16.88
CA ILE A 96 -1.75 -4.66 16.18
C ILE A 96 -2.33 -5.78 15.33
N PHE A 97 -1.49 -6.57 14.64
CA PHE A 97 -1.95 -7.68 13.81
C PHE A 97 -2.50 -8.83 14.67
N ILE A 98 -1.83 -9.13 15.78
CA ILE A 98 -2.29 -10.15 16.74
C ILE A 98 -3.63 -9.73 17.32
N GLY A 99 -3.79 -8.47 17.73
CA GLY A 99 -5.04 -7.93 18.25
C GLY A 99 -6.20 -8.00 17.23
N LEU A 100 -5.93 -7.68 15.97
CA LEU A 100 -6.92 -7.75 14.89
C LEU A 100 -7.38 -9.19 14.65
N VAL A 101 -6.44 -10.14 14.59
CA VAL A 101 -6.74 -11.57 14.39
C VAL A 101 -7.52 -12.12 15.57
N LEU A 102 -7.16 -11.76 16.81
CA LEU A 102 -7.90 -12.14 18.02
C LEU A 102 -9.32 -11.58 18.03
N ALA A 103 -9.49 -10.30 17.70
CA ALA A 103 -10.82 -9.68 17.62
C ALA A 103 -11.68 -10.38 16.57
N TRP A 104 -11.11 -10.74 15.42
CA TRP A 104 -11.83 -11.45 14.36
C TRP A 104 -12.21 -12.87 14.78
N ALA A 105 -11.31 -13.58 15.47
CA ALA A 105 -11.57 -14.91 16.03
C ALA A 105 -12.68 -14.88 17.08
N ILE A 106 -12.68 -13.91 17.97
CA ILE A 106 -13.73 -13.75 18.99
C ILE A 106 -15.08 -13.48 18.32
N MET A 107 -15.11 -12.59 17.32
CA MET A 107 -16.33 -12.27 16.59
C MET A 107 -16.88 -13.50 15.83
N PHE A 108 -16.01 -14.32 15.25
CA PHE A 108 -16.38 -15.55 14.57
C PHE A 108 -16.91 -16.61 15.55
N LEU A 109 -16.25 -16.81 16.70
CA LEU A 109 -16.69 -17.74 17.75
C LEU A 109 -18.03 -17.29 18.34
N SER A 110 -18.23 -16.01 18.57
CA SER A 110 -19.51 -15.46 19.04
C SER A 110 -20.64 -15.71 18.04
N SER A 111 -20.37 -15.60 16.74
CA SER A 111 -21.33 -15.90 15.68
C SER A 111 -21.75 -17.38 15.67
N LEU A 112 -20.86 -18.29 16.01
CA LEU A 112 -21.18 -19.73 16.10
C LEU A 112 -21.99 -20.09 17.35
N THR A 113 -21.91 -19.26 18.41
CA THR A 113 -22.56 -19.58 19.69
C THR A 113 -24.02 -19.11 19.76
N ILE A 114 -24.46 -18.21 18.87
CA ILE A 114 -25.82 -17.61 18.87
C ILE A 114 -26.85 -18.46 18.08
N TRP A 115 -26.70 -19.77 18.03
CA TRP A 115 -27.65 -20.64 17.32
C TRP A 115 -28.76 -21.23 18.20
N GLU A 116 -28.73 -21.02 19.53
CA GLU A 116 -29.76 -21.52 20.43
C GLU A 116 -30.43 -20.37 21.17
N VAL A 117 -31.51 -19.84 20.60
CA VAL A 117 -32.40 -18.91 21.31
C VAL A 117 -33.35 -19.74 22.15
N LYS A 118 -33.05 -19.91 23.44
CA LYS A 118 -33.98 -20.48 24.41
C LYS A 118 -34.96 -19.40 24.84
N VAL A 119 -36.16 -19.44 24.30
CA VAL A 119 -37.26 -18.58 24.73
C VAL A 119 -37.86 -19.20 25.99
N ALA A 120 -37.50 -18.66 27.15
CA ALA A 120 -38.16 -19.02 28.43
C ALA A 120 -39.52 -18.32 28.51
N SER A 121 -40.55 -18.99 28.04
CA SER A 121 -41.92 -18.53 28.17
C SER A 121 -42.57 -19.15 29.42
N ARG A 122 -43.39 -18.35 30.09
CA ARG A 122 -44.08 -18.72 31.34
C ARG A 122 -45.25 -19.68 31.11
N SER A 123 -45.61 -19.94 29.86
CA SER A 123 -46.68 -20.83 29.43
C SER A 123 -46.15 -21.74 28.31
N GLY A 124 -46.12 -23.05 28.51
CA GLY A 124 -45.55 -24.01 27.60
C GLY A 124 -46.27 -24.14 26.23
N GLU A 125 -47.39 -23.46 26.02
CA GLU A 125 -48.12 -23.41 24.75
C GLU A 125 -47.53 -22.35 23.78
N ASP A 126 -47.02 -21.24 24.33
CA ASP A 126 -46.47 -20.16 23.55
C ASP A 126 -45.09 -20.51 22.99
N GLU A 127 -44.37 -21.37 23.69
CA GLU A 127 -43.02 -21.84 23.27
C GLU A 127 -43.07 -22.61 21.94
N LYS A 128 -44.09 -23.46 21.76
CA LYS A 128 -44.27 -24.22 20.52
C LYS A 128 -44.67 -23.33 19.33
N LYS A 129 -45.47 -22.29 19.54
CA LYS A 129 -45.90 -21.36 18.49
C LYS A 129 -44.75 -20.46 18.03
N ILE A 130 -43.93 -19.97 18.96
CA ILE A 130 -42.79 -19.14 18.66
C ILE A 130 -41.69 -19.91 17.92
N CYS A 131 -41.40 -21.16 18.34
CA CYS A 131 -40.45 -22.02 17.63
C CYS A 131 -40.90 -22.40 16.22
N THR A 132 -42.22 -22.51 15.98
CA THR A 132 -42.75 -22.81 14.64
C THR A 132 -42.61 -21.60 13.71
N LEU A 133 -42.90 -20.40 14.22
CA LEU A 133 -42.77 -19.15 13.45
C LEU A 133 -41.31 -18.79 13.13
N LEU A 134 -40.36 -19.12 13.99
CA LEU A 134 -38.93 -18.92 13.75
C LEU A 134 -38.31 -19.92 12.79
N LYS A 135 -39.00 -21.03 12.53
CA LYS A 135 -38.55 -22.06 11.58
C LYS A 135 -39.01 -21.81 10.14
N GLU A 136 -39.99 -20.93 9.95
CA GLU A 136 -40.54 -20.54 8.64
C GLU A 136 -39.92 -19.23 8.08
N CYS A 137 -39.03 -18.55 8.81
CA CYS A 137 -38.19 -17.45 8.29
C CYS A 137 -36.78 -17.94 7.94
#